data_11730a3f4679931d281e67d965aa541b
#
_entry.id   11730a3f4679931d281e67d965aa541b
#
_cell.length_a   1.000
_cell.length_b   1.000
_cell.length_c   1.000
_cell.angle_alpha   90.00
_cell.angle_beta   90.00
_cell.angle_gamma   90.00
#
_symmetry.space_group_name_H-M   'P 1'
#
loop_
_entity.id
_entity.type
_entity.pdbx_description
1 polymer ?
#
loop_
_entity_poly.entity_id
_entity_poly.type
_entity_poly.pdbx_seq_one_letter_code
_entity_poly.pdbx_strand_id
1 'polypeptide(L)'
;MNYSVILNLTQHSVTQDQIKAGVVDLPHPYKERLKDLLTFDQLPTKDEIKARAKVIKELVLDVLQDKSSPIRKEVNAMSDAKEDFNIAFMVGGAPFLMKPLVEELEKIGCPVFAFSRRITNEVKQADGSVRKVTIFKHEGFIPA
;
A
#
# COMPACT_ATOMS: atom_id res chain seq x y z
N MET A 1 -13.65 7.64 -5.36
CA MET A 1 -12.57 8.11 -6.24
C MET A 1 -11.82 6.90 -6.80
N ASN A 2 -11.67 6.84 -8.10
CA ASN A 2 -11.00 5.71 -8.74
C ASN A 2 -9.54 6.07 -9.03
N TYR A 3 -8.64 5.19 -8.61
CA TYR A 3 -7.20 5.34 -8.87
C TYR A 3 -6.80 4.45 -10.03
N SER A 4 -5.91 4.95 -10.89
CA SER A 4 -5.42 4.20 -12.05
C SER A 4 -4.47 3.09 -11.63
N VAL A 5 -3.57 3.38 -10.71
CA VAL A 5 -2.63 2.42 -10.13
C VAL A 5 -2.54 2.69 -8.64
N ILE A 6 -2.53 1.63 -7.84
CA ILE A 6 -2.34 1.70 -6.40
C ILE A 6 -1.13 0.86 -6.04
N LEU A 7 -0.05 1.51 -5.61
CA LEU A 7 1.17 0.81 -5.21
C LEU A 7 1.09 0.42 -3.74
N ASN A 8 1.43 -0.84 -3.45
CA ASN A 8 1.47 -1.33 -2.07
C ASN A 8 2.76 -0.89 -1.39
N LEU A 9 2.65 0.05 -0.45
CA LEU A 9 3.76 0.51 0.37
C LEU A 9 3.65 0.02 1.82
N THR A 10 3.12 -1.18 2.02
CA THR A 10 3.05 -1.85 3.32
C THR A 10 4.03 -3.02 3.37
N GLN A 11 4.25 -3.56 4.57
CA GLN A 11 5.11 -4.75 4.75
C GLN A 11 4.44 -6.05 4.30
N HIS A 12 3.13 -6.03 4.09
CA HIS A 12 2.35 -7.21 3.73
C HIS A 12 2.16 -7.30 2.22
N SER A 13 2.17 -8.52 1.70
CA SER A 13 1.83 -8.74 0.30
C SER A 13 0.34 -8.45 0.06
N VAL A 14 0.00 -8.06 -1.17
CA VAL A 14 -1.39 -7.77 -1.53
C VAL A 14 -2.27 -9.01 -1.38
N THR A 15 -3.49 -8.79 -0.91
CA THR A 15 -4.52 -9.84 -0.86
C THR A 15 -5.20 -9.97 -2.22
N GLN A 16 -5.95 -11.05 -2.42
CA GLN A 16 -6.70 -11.23 -3.67
C GLN A 16 -7.73 -10.11 -3.89
N ASP A 17 -8.40 -9.67 -2.84
CA ASP A 17 -9.34 -8.56 -2.94
C ASP A 17 -8.65 -7.24 -3.30
N GLN A 18 -7.45 -7.00 -2.77
CA GLN A 18 -6.66 -5.82 -3.11
C GLN A 18 -6.17 -5.87 -4.56
N ILE A 19 -5.75 -7.05 -5.04
CA ILE A 19 -5.37 -7.23 -6.45
C ILE A 19 -6.55 -6.88 -7.36
N LYS A 20 -7.75 -7.35 -7.04
CA LYS A 20 -8.96 -7.02 -7.79
C LYS A 20 -9.28 -5.52 -7.76
N ALA A 21 -8.90 -4.84 -6.70
CA ALA A 21 -9.08 -3.39 -6.55
C ALA A 21 -8.00 -2.57 -7.26
N GLY A 22 -7.01 -3.21 -7.87
CA GLY A 22 -5.95 -2.54 -8.62
C GLY A 22 -4.66 -2.29 -7.86
N VAL A 23 -4.47 -2.93 -6.70
CA VAL A 23 -3.24 -2.80 -5.91
C VAL A 23 -2.15 -3.68 -6.49
N VAL A 24 -0.96 -3.13 -6.62
CA VAL A 24 0.23 -3.79 -7.19
C VAL A 24 1.37 -3.72 -6.17
N ASP A 25 2.03 -4.85 -5.94
CA ASP A 25 3.26 -4.88 -5.15
C ASP A 25 4.42 -4.24 -5.91
N LEU A 26 5.37 -3.66 -5.18
CA LEU A 26 6.60 -3.19 -5.79
C LEU A 26 7.40 -4.40 -6.30
N PRO A 27 8.07 -4.25 -7.47
CA PRO A 27 8.91 -5.33 -7.97
C PRO A 27 10.18 -5.49 -7.13
N HIS A 28 10.81 -6.66 -7.22
CA HIS A 28 12.13 -6.90 -6.68
C HIS A 28 13.18 -6.06 -7.42
N PRO A 29 14.15 -5.40 -6.79
CA PRO A 29 14.49 -5.43 -5.36
C PRO A 29 13.82 -4.34 -4.52
N TYR A 30 12.94 -3.53 -5.09
CA TYR A 30 12.32 -2.40 -4.40
C TYR A 30 11.46 -2.84 -3.21
N LYS A 31 10.77 -3.97 -3.37
CA LYS A 31 9.92 -4.51 -2.29
C LYS A 31 10.73 -4.81 -1.03
N GLU A 32 11.90 -5.41 -1.17
CA GLU A 32 12.78 -5.73 -0.05
C GLU A 32 13.35 -4.48 0.61
N ARG A 33 13.74 -3.49 -0.18
CA ARG A 33 14.22 -2.20 0.33
C ARG A 33 13.13 -1.48 1.10
N LEU A 34 11.91 -1.53 0.60
CA LEU A 34 10.76 -0.92 1.30
C LEU A 34 10.53 -1.58 2.66
N LYS A 35 10.58 -2.90 2.74
CA LYS A 35 10.42 -3.62 4.01
C LYS A 35 11.45 -3.17 5.04
N ASP A 36 12.70 -3.02 4.63
CA ASP A 36 13.77 -2.53 5.51
C ASP A 36 13.49 -1.10 5.98
N LEU A 37 13.01 -0.25 5.08
CA LEU A 37 12.70 1.14 5.40
C LEU A 37 11.48 1.28 6.33
N LEU A 38 10.55 0.33 6.30
CA LEU A 38 9.37 0.33 7.17
C LEU A 38 9.64 -0.31 8.53
N THR A 39 10.83 -0.93 8.71
CA THR A 39 11.20 -1.62 9.93
C THR A 39 12.07 -0.73 10.81
N PHE A 40 11.74 -0.64 12.09
CA PHE A 40 12.51 0.10 13.09
C PHE A 40 12.95 -0.89 14.18
N ASP A 41 14.26 -1.13 14.24
CA ASP A 41 14.83 -2.06 15.23
C ASP A 41 15.23 -1.37 16.53
N GLN A 42 15.34 -0.04 16.52
CA GLN A 42 15.70 0.78 17.66
C GLN A 42 14.77 1.97 17.75
N LEU A 43 14.72 2.59 18.92
CA LEU A 43 13.92 3.80 19.12
C LEU A 43 14.44 4.92 18.20
N PRO A 44 13.65 5.35 17.21
CA PRO A 44 14.10 6.38 16.28
C PRO A 44 13.95 7.77 16.85
N THR A 45 14.78 8.68 16.40
CA THR A 45 14.61 10.12 16.65
C THR A 45 13.58 10.67 15.64
N LYS A 46 13.05 11.85 15.95
CA LYS A 46 12.12 12.54 15.05
C LYS A 46 12.75 12.83 13.68
N ASP A 47 14.04 13.21 13.67
CA ASP A 47 14.76 13.49 12.42
C ASP A 47 14.98 12.22 11.60
N GLU A 48 15.25 11.08 12.25
CA GLU A 48 15.38 9.79 11.56
C GLU A 48 14.06 9.38 10.90
N ILE A 49 12.95 9.61 11.57
CA ILE A 49 11.62 9.29 11.03
C ILE A 49 11.35 10.13 9.79
N LYS A 50 11.62 11.42 9.83
CA LYS A 50 11.46 12.33 8.68
C LYS A 50 12.38 11.95 7.53
N ALA A 51 13.62 11.62 7.82
CA ALA A 51 14.59 11.18 6.81
C ALA A 51 14.14 9.87 6.16
N ARG A 52 13.61 8.94 6.95
CA ARG A 52 13.08 7.66 6.48
C ARG A 52 11.92 7.87 5.51
N ALA A 53 11.01 8.79 5.83
CA ALA A 53 9.88 9.14 4.96
C ALA A 53 10.34 9.67 3.61
N LYS A 54 11.36 10.52 3.59
CA LYS A 54 11.95 11.05 2.34
C LYS A 54 12.58 9.96 1.50
N VAL A 55 13.30 9.03 2.13
CA VAL A 55 13.94 7.91 1.43
C VAL A 55 12.89 7.00 0.80
N ILE A 56 11.78 6.76 1.49
CA ILE A 56 10.67 5.97 0.93
C ILE A 56 10.07 6.67 -0.30
N LYS A 57 9.87 7.99 -0.23
CA LYS A 57 9.39 8.76 -1.40
C LYS A 57 10.36 8.62 -2.57
N GLU A 58 11.66 8.74 -2.34
CA GLU A 58 12.67 8.58 -3.37
C GLU A 58 12.66 7.18 -3.98
N LEU A 59 12.47 6.16 -3.15
CA LEU A 59 12.31 4.78 -3.61
C LEU A 59 11.13 4.65 -4.57
N VAL A 60 9.99 5.26 -4.22
CA VAL A 60 8.80 5.24 -5.07
C VAL A 60 9.08 5.94 -6.40
N LEU A 61 9.76 7.08 -6.38
CA LEU A 61 10.14 7.79 -7.61
C LEU A 61 11.04 6.92 -8.48
N ASP A 62 12.00 6.21 -7.89
CA ASP A 62 12.87 5.29 -8.63
C ASP A 62 12.07 4.17 -9.30
N VAL A 63 11.10 3.59 -8.59
CA VAL A 63 10.20 2.57 -9.16
C VAL A 63 9.44 3.12 -10.35
N LEU A 64 8.87 4.32 -10.21
CA LEU A 64 8.06 4.94 -11.27
C LEU A 64 8.89 5.33 -12.49
N GLN A 65 10.18 5.59 -12.33
CA GLN A 65 11.10 5.97 -13.39
C GLN A 65 11.86 4.79 -14.01
N ASP A 66 11.82 3.62 -13.37
CA ASP A 66 12.54 2.43 -13.83
C ASP A 66 11.86 1.85 -15.08
N LYS A 67 12.48 2.04 -16.23
CA LYS A 67 11.96 1.59 -17.53
C LYS A 67 11.86 0.07 -17.65
N SER A 68 12.66 -0.67 -16.87
CA SER A 68 12.63 -2.13 -16.85
C SER A 68 11.50 -2.68 -15.98
N SER A 69 10.89 -1.84 -15.15
CA SER A 69 9.84 -2.24 -14.22
C SER A 69 8.50 -2.49 -14.94
N PRO A 70 7.78 -3.58 -14.61
CA PRO A 70 6.42 -3.79 -15.11
C PRO A 70 5.47 -2.64 -14.75
N ILE A 71 5.70 -1.99 -13.60
CA ILE A 71 4.90 -0.84 -13.14
C ILE A 71 5.04 0.33 -14.12
N ARG A 72 6.25 0.59 -14.62
CA ARG A 72 6.47 1.68 -15.57
C ARG A 72 5.69 1.46 -16.87
N LYS A 73 5.66 0.23 -17.36
CA LYS A 73 4.89 -0.12 -18.57
C LYS A 73 3.40 0.09 -18.36
N GLU A 74 2.89 -0.33 -17.19
CA GLU A 74 1.48 -0.17 -16.82
C GLU A 74 1.11 1.30 -16.66
N VAL A 75 1.96 2.09 -16.00
CA VAL A 75 1.79 3.54 -15.84
C VAL A 75 1.74 4.24 -17.20
N ASN A 76 2.67 3.91 -18.10
CA ASN A 76 2.71 4.51 -19.44
C ASN A 76 1.45 4.16 -20.23
N ALA A 77 1.04 2.89 -20.24
CA ALA A 77 -0.15 2.44 -20.95
C ALA A 77 -1.42 3.16 -20.44
N MET A 78 -1.55 3.33 -19.13
CA MET A 78 -2.71 4.00 -18.53
C MET A 78 -2.69 5.52 -18.72
N SER A 79 -1.52 6.17 -18.62
CA SER A 79 -1.43 7.61 -18.80
C SER A 79 -1.70 8.04 -20.24
N ASP A 80 -1.34 7.20 -21.22
CA ASP A 80 -1.64 7.45 -22.63
C ASP A 80 -3.11 7.26 -22.97
N ALA A 81 -3.83 6.44 -22.18
CA ALA A 81 -5.22 6.08 -22.43
C ALA A 81 -6.24 6.94 -21.66
N LYS A 82 -5.81 7.67 -20.61
CA LYS A 82 -6.72 8.42 -19.73
C LYS A 82 -6.19 9.83 -19.44
N GLU A 83 -7.08 10.82 -19.56
CA GLU A 83 -6.80 12.18 -19.17
C GLU A 83 -6.68 12.31 -17.63
N ASP A 84 -7.44 11.51 -16.85
CA ASP A 84 -7.48 11.55 -15.39
C ASP A 84 -6.64 10.44 -14.77
N PHE A 85 -5.35 10.41 -15.10
CA PHE A 85 -4.46 9.42 -14.54
C PHE A 85 -4.06 9.77 -13.10
N ASN A 86 -4.38 8.86 -12.16
CA ASN A 86 -4.09 9.04 -10.74
C ASN A 86 -3.30 7.85 -10.18
N ILE A 87 -2.19 8.16 -9.51
CA ILE A 87 -1.42 7.16 -8.78
C ILE A 87 -1.72 7.31 -7.29
N ALA A 88 -2.08 6.19 -6.66
CA ALA A 88 -2.25 6.12 -5.22
C ALA A 88 -1.20 5.23 -4.59
N PHE A 89 -0.94 5.45 -3.32
CA PHE A 89 0.01 4.67 -2.52
C PHE A 89 -0.73 4.14 -1.30
N MET A 90 -0.88 2.82 -1.23
CA MET A 90 -1.47 2.18 -0.06
C MET A 90 -0.42 2.13 1.05
N VAL A 91 -0.65 2.87 2.13
CA VAL A 91 0.30 2.99 3.23
C VAL A 91 -0.19 2.28 4.48
N GLY A 92 0.74 1.84 5.31
CA GLY A 92 0.47 1.20 6.59
C GLY A 92 1.79 0.86 7.27
N GLY A 93 1.76 0.72 8.57
CA GLY A 93 2.96 0.42 9.36
C GLY A 93 2.97 1.18 10.68
N ALA A 94 4.16 1.51 11.19
CA ALA A 94 4.30 2.21 12.45
C ALA A 94 3.56 3.55 12.44
N PRO A 95 2.67 3.81 13.42
CA PRO A 95 1.87 5.04 13.42
C PRO A 95 2.70 6.32 13.40
N PHE A 96 3.85 6.33 14.06
CA PHE A 96 4.71 7.52 14.12
C PHE A 96 5.34 7.86 12.76
N LEU A 97 5.42 6.89 11.84
CA LEU A 97 5.92 7.09 10.47
C LEU A 97 4.83 7.66 9.56
N MET A 98 3.56 7.36 9.83
CA MET A 98 2.48 7.61 8.88
C MET A 98 2.33 9.09 8.52
N LYS A 99 2.32 9.99 9.49
CA LYS A 99 2.19 11.43 9.22
C LYS A 99 3.30 11.97 8.31
N PRO A 100 4.59 11.82 8.63
CA PRO A 100 5.65 12.31 7.75
C PRO A 100 5.69 11.59 6.41
N LEU A 101 5.35 10.30 6.35
CA LEU A 101 5.31 9.55 5.09
C LEU A 101 4.17 10.07 4.19
N VAL A 102 2.98 10.27 4.74
CA VAL A 102 1.85 10.83 4.00
C VAL A 102 2.20 12.21 3.43
N GLU A 103 2.81 13.08 4.23
CA GLU A 103 3.23 14.40 3.78
C GLU A 103 4.21 14.33 2.60
N GLU A 104 5.16 13.41 2.64
CA GLU A 104 6.11 13.24 1.54
C GLU A 104 5.45 12.66 0.28
N LEU A 105 4.59 11.66 0.44
CA LEU A 105 3.91 11.01 -0.68
C LEU A 105 2.88 11.91 -1.35
N GLU A 106 2.26 12.83 -0.62
CA GLU A 106 1.32 13.82 -1.20
C GLU A 106 1.97 14.69 -2.26
N LYS A 107 3.30 14.85 -2.22
CA LYS A 107 4.04 15.60 -3.23
C LYS A 107 4.08 14.90 -4.59
N ILE A 108 3.84 13.58 -4.63
CA ILE A 108 3.98 12.79 -5.85
C ILE A 108 2.75 11.96 -6.21
N GLY A 109 1.72 11.95 -5.37
CA GLY A 109 0.49 11.20 -5.64
C GLY A 109 -0.46 11.23 -4.45
N CYS A 110 -1.31 10.22 -4.37
CA CYS A 110 -2.37 10.15 -3.37
C CYS A 110 -2.12 9.00 -2.38
N PRO A 111 -1.60 9.29 -1.18
CA PRO A 111 -1.53 8.25 -0.15
C PRO A 111 -2.93 7.89 0.36
N VAL A 112 -3.16 6.60 0.55
CA VAL A 112 -4.46 6.06 0.98
C VAL A 112 -4.27 4.97 2.02
N PHE A 113 -5.28 4.79 2.86
CA PHE A 113 -5.37 3.65 3.77
C PHE A 113 -6.38 2.65 3.24
N ALA A 114 -6.05 1.37 3.30
CA ALA A 114 -7.01 0.32 2.99
C ALA A 114 -7.99 0.16 4.16
N PHE A 115 -9.26 0.02 3.84
CA PHE A 115 -10.30 -0.25 4.81
C PHE A 115 -10.89 -1.63 4.57
N SER A 116 -10.97 -2.43 5.64
CA SER A 116 -11.58 -3.75 5.60
C SER A 116 -12.69 -3.82 6.63
N ARG A 117 -13.84 -4.35 6.20
CA ARG A 117 -14.97 -4.56 7.08
C ARG A 117 -14.83 -5.91 7.79
N ARG A 118 -15.14 -5.91 9.08
CA ARG A 118 -15.19 -7.15 9.86
C ARG A 118 -16.54 -7.81 9.66
N ILE A 119 -16.50 -9.08 9.22
CA ILE A 119 -17.68 -9.90 9.02
C ILE A 119 -17.58 -11.09 9.96
N THR A 120 -18.65 -11.36 10.72
CA THR A 120 -18.74 -12.54 11.58
C THR A 120 -19.69 -13.53 10.94
N ASN A 121 -19.17 -14.73 10.63
CA ASN A 121 -19.94 -15.82 10.08
C ASN A 121 -20.06 -16.95 11.11
N GLU A 122 -21.18 -17.64 11.07
CA GLU A 122 -21.38 -18.86 11.84
C GLU A 122 -21.09 -20.06 10.97
N VAL A 123 -20.18 -20.92 11.43
CA VAL A 123 -19.81 -22.15 10.72
C VAL A 123 -20.25 -23.34 11.57
N LYS A 124 -21.11 -24.20 11.00
CA LYS A 124 -21.55 -25.42 11.64
C LYS A 124 -20.45 -26.48 11.60
N GLN A 125 -20.11 -27.03 12.76
CA GLN A 125 -19.06 -28.04 12.86
C GLN A 125 -19.65 -29.45 12.78
N ALA A 126 -18.77 -30.46 12.60
CA ALA A 126 -19.17 -31.85 12.44
C ALA A 126 -19.89 -32.41 13.70
N ASP A 127 -19.62 -31.87 14.88
CA ASP A 127 -20.26 -32.28 16.13
C ASP A 127 -21.63 -31.60 16.37
N GLY A 128 -22.11 -30.78 15.41
CA GLY A 128 -23.34 -30.05 15.55
C GLY A 128 -23.23 -28.69 16.21
N SER A 129 -22.06 -28.35 16.78
CA SER A 129 -21.82 -27.04 17.37
C SER A 129 -21.62 -25.98 16.31
N VAL A 130 -21.83 -24.70 16.69
CA VAL A 130 -21.64 -23.54 15.82
C VAL A 130 -20.45 -22.74 16.31
N ARG A 131 -19.53 -22.45 15.40
CA ARG A 131 -18.37 -21.61 15.67
C ARG A 131 -18.52 -20.26 14.95
N LYS A 132 -18.29 -19.17 15.66
CA LYS A 132 -18.21 -17.84 15.07
C LYS A 132 -16.81 -17.62 14.51
N VAL A 133 -16.73 -17.28 13.24
CA VAL A 133 -15.47 -16.95 12.55
C VAL A 133 -15.55 -15.50 12.11
N THR A 134 -14.54 -14.72 12.51
CA THR A 134 -14.42 -13.33 12.09
C THR A 134 -13.44 -13.23 10.93
N ILE A 135 -13.89 -12.66 9.82
CA ILE A 135 -13.04 -12.39 8.66
C ILE A 135 -13.06 -10.90 8.36
N PHE A 136 -11.99 -10.41 7.71
CA PHE A 136 -11.89 -9.04 7.25
C PHE A 136 -12.01 -9.04 5.73
N LYS A 137 -12.98 -8.29 5.22
CA LYS A 137 -13.21 -8.15 3.79
C LYS A 137 -12.84 -6.74 3.36
N HIS A 138 -11.96 -6.64 2.37
CA HIS A 138 -11.59 -5.34 1.81
C HIS A 138 -12.80 -4.63 1.23
N GLU A 139 -13.02 -3.37 1.64
CA GLU A 139 -14.15 -2.55 1.18
C GLU A 139 -13.69 -1.41 0.26
N GLY A 140 -12.52 -0.86 0.50
CA GLY A 140 -12.04 0.27 -0.29
C GLY A 140 -10.89 1.00 0.36
N PHE A 141 -10.68 2.23 -0.09
CA PHE A 141 -9.56 3.06 0.35
C PHE A 141 -10.06 4.39 0.88
N ILE A 142 -9.35 4.89 1.88
CA ILE A 142 -9.62 6.20 2.50
C ILE A 142 -8.40 7.08 2.21
N PRO A 143 -8.59 8.28 1.63
CA PRO A 143 -7.48 9.22 1.47
C PRO A 143 -6.84 9.54 2.82
N ALA A 144 -5.53 9.48 2.85
CA ALA A 144 -4.78 9.71 4.07
C ALA A 144 -4.65 11.20 4.39
#